data_7c25e41c0833117cecf27e386eeb8b61
#
_entry.id   7c25e41c0833117cecf27e386eeb8b61
#
_cell.length_a   1.000
_cell.length_b   1.000
_cell.length_c   1.000
_cell.angle_alpha   90.00
_cell.angle_beta   90.00
_cell.angle_gamma   90.00
#
_symmetry.space_group_name_H-M   'P 1'
#
loop_
_entity.id
_entity.type
_entity.pdbx_description
1 polymer ?
#
loop_
_entity_poly.entity_id
_entity_poly.type
_entity_poly.pdbx_seq_one_letter_code
_entity_poly.pdbx_strand_id
1 'polypeptide(L)'
;MITRESGICPDKYQLKQIERRFGMFIHFGINTFANCEWSDGQLDKMLYNPSSLDCDGWVKTAAENGMKYVIITAKHHDGFCIWNTDTTEYCVKNTACMTDVIAEVSKACKKYGISLGIYYSLWDRNSILYKENF
;
A
#
# COMPACT_ATOMS: atom_id res chain seq x y z
N MET A 1 17.26 6.57 24.77
CA MET A 1 16.73 7.60 25.68
C MET A 1 16.73 8.90 24.89
N ILE A 2 15.56 9.45 24.53
CA ILE A 2 15.46 10.72 23.79
C ILE A 2 15.60 11.82 24.84
N THR A 3 16.69 12.57 24.81
CA THR A 3 16.95 13.64 25.75
C THR A 3 16.07 14.85 25.46
N ARG A 4 15.46 15.43 26.48
CA ARG A 4 14.55 16.59 26.42
C ARG A 4 15.23 17.92 26.04
N GLU A 5 16.47 17.92 25.59
CA GLU A 5 17.26 19.14 25.39
C GLU A 5 16.91 19.98 24.17
N SER A 6 16.08 19.46 23.23
CA SER A 6 15.70 20.19 22.01
C SER A 6 14.34 20.92 22.09
N GLY A 7 13.60 20.79 23.17
CA GLY A 7 12.23 21.33 23.28
C GLY A 7 11.19 20.65 22.38
N ILE A 8 11.60 19.72 21.52
CA ILE A 8 10.74 18.97 20.61
C ILE A 8 10.45 17.61 21.24
N CYS A 9 9.22 17.40 21.70
CA CYS A 9 8.76 16.11 22.22
C CYS A 9 7.83 15.45 21.19
N PRO A 10 7.94 14.12 20.98
CA PRO A 10 6.99 13.40 20.16
C PRO A 10 5.56 13.55 20.71
N ASP A 11 4.60 13.74 19.83
CA ASP A 11 3.19 13.71 20.21
C ASP A 11 2.71 12.27 20.50
N LYS A 12 1.46 12.14 20.99
CA LYS A 12 0.89 10.84 21.35
C LYS A 12 0.83 9.83 20.17
N TYR A 13 0.72 10.31 18.94
CA TYR A 13 0.66 9.45 17.74
C TYR A 13 2.06 8.98 17.33
N GLN A 14 3.04 9.87 17.43
CA GLN A 14 4.44 9.54 17.21
C GLN A 14 4.94 8.54 18.25
N LEU A 15 4.60 8.74 19.54
CA LEU A 15 4.92 7.77 20.60
C LEU A 15 4.30 6.40 20.31
N LYS A 16 3.03 6.36 19.91
CA LYS A 16 2.35 5.10 19.52
C LYS A 16 3.04 4.42 18.35
N GLN A 17 3.55 5.16 17.36
CA GLN A 17 4.31 4.58 16.25
C GLN A 17 5.67 4.04 16.70
N ILE A 18 6.37 4.75 17.59
CA ILE A 18 7.63 4.27 18.18
C ILE A 18 7.41 2.96 18.96
N GLU A 19 6.31 2.85 19.69
CA GLU A 19 5.94 1.65 20.46
C GLU A 19 5.66 0.44 19.57
N ARG A 20 5.17 0.63 18.34
CA ARG A 20 4.93 -0.46 17.38
C ARG A 20 6.21 -1.15 16.93
N ARG A 21 7.34 -0.45 16.90
CA ARG A 21 8.71 -0.91 16.58
C ARG A 21 8.89 -1.62 15.25
N PHE A 22 8.13 -2.71 15.00
CA PHE A 22 8.36 -3.67 13.92
C PHE A 22 7.10 -3.90 13.11
N GLY A 23 7.21 -3.82 11.79
CA GLY A 23 6.11 -4.00 10.87
C GLY A 23 6.57 -4.49 9.49
N MET A 24 5.62 -4.84 8.65
CA MET A 24 5.83 -5.29 7.27
C MET A 24 5.49 -4.17 6.30
N PHE A 25 6.30 -4.02 5.25
CA PHE A 25 5.95 -3.26 4.07
C PHE A 25 5.62 -4.22 2.93
N ILE A 26 4.41 -4.11 2.36
CA ILE A 26 3.94 -4.89 1.22
C ILE A 26 3.99 -4.00 0.00
N HIS A 27 5.01 -4.19 -0.83
CA HIS A 27 5.15 -3.49 -2.11
C HIS A 27 4.56 -4.36 -3.21
N PHE A 28 3.30 -4.12 -3.57
CA PHE A 28 2.53 -4.92 -4.51
C PHE A 28 1.69 -4.02 -5.42
N GLY A 29 1.68 -4.31 -6.71
CA GLY A 29 0.94 -3.54 -7.70
C GLY A 29 1.18 -4.07 -9.11
N ILE A 30 0.80 -3.29 -10.13
CA ILE A 30 0.93 -3.70 -11.53
C ILE A 30 2.40 -3.95 -11.94
N ASN A 31 3.35 -3.21 -11.38
CA ASN A 31 4.77 -3.36 -11.68
C ASN A 31 5.32 -4.73 -11.29
N THR A 32 4.70 -5.43 -10.33
CA THR A 32 5.01 -6.83 -9.97
C THR A 32 4.87 -7.76 -11.18
N PHE A 33 3.85 -7.51 -12.01
CA PHE A 33 3.55 -8.33 -13.19
C PHE A 33 4.35 -7.89 -14.43
N ALA A 34 4.83 -6.67 -14.45
CA ALA A 34 5.71 -6.16 -15.52
C ALA A 34 7.19 -6.43 -15.25
N ASN A 35 7.54 -7.07 -14.12
CA ASN A 35 8.91 -7.33 -13.69
C ASN A 35 9.79 -6.06 -13.70
N CYS A 36 9.22 -4.96 -13.22
CA CYS A 36 9.92 -3.68 -13.08
C CYS A 36 9.57 -3.01 -11.77
N GLU A 37 10.47 -2.18 -11.25
CA GLU A 37 10.20 -1.39 -10.05
C GLU A 37 9.34 -0.17 -10.38
N TRP A 38 9.61 0.46 -11.51
CA TRP A 38 8.95 1.67 -11.95
C TRP A 38 8.53 1.57 -13.41
N SER A 39 7.31 2.00 -13.71
CA SER A 39 6.81 2.16 -15.08
C SER A 39 6.46 3.62 -15.36
N ASP A 40 6.16 3.91 -16.60
CA ASP A 40 5.74 5.24 -17.07
C ASP A 40 4.26 5.54 -16.83
N GLY A 41 3.53 4.60 -16.21
CA GLY A 41 2.09 4.70 -15.97
C GLY A 41 1.23 4.33 -17.19
N GLN A 42 1.80 3.65 -18.19
CA GLN A 42 1.10 3.27 -19.42
C GLN A 42 1.03 1.74 -19.61
N LEU A 43 1.35 0.96 -18.59
CA LEU A 43 1.22 -0.50 -18.65
C LEU A 43 -0.24 -0.89 -18.91
N ASP A 44 -0.44 -1.91 -19.73
CA ASP A 44 -1.76 -2.49 -19.89
C ASP A 44 -2.26 -3.02 -18.55
N LYS A 45 -3.38 -2.48 -18.08
CA LYS A 45 -3.98 -2.89 -16.80
C LYS A 45 -4.33 -4.38 -16.75
N MET A 46 -4.51 -5.04 -17.90
CA MET A 46 -4.75 -6.48 -17.97
C MET A 46 -3.54 -7.33 -17.58
N LEU A 47 -2.34 -6.74 -17.48
CA LEU A 47 -1.17 -7.41 -16.88
C LEU A 47 -1.39 -7.72 -15.38
N TYR A 48 -2.20 -6.91 -14.68
CA TYR A 48 -2.54 -7.19 -13.30
C TYR A 48 -3.50 -8.38 -13.22
N ASN A 49 -2.92 -9.57 -13.08
CA ASN A 49 -3.66 -10.83 -13.04
C ASN A 49 -3.06 -11.82 -12.03
N PRO A 50 -3.15 -11.53 -10.71
CA PRO A 50 -2.69 -12.45 -9.69
C PRO A 50 -3.49 -13.77 -9.71
N SER A 51 -2.79 -14.89 -9.84
CA SER A 51 -3.38 -16.24 -9.82
C SER A 51 -3.67 -16.77 -8.42
N SER A 52 -2.99 -16.21 -7.40
CA SER A 52 -3.13 -16.65 -6.01
C SER A 52 -2.90 -15.46 -5.06
N LEU A 53 -3.94 -14.65 -4.89
CA LEU A 53 -3.91 -13.48 -4.02
C LEU A 53 -4.35 -13.87 -2.60
N ASP A 54 -3.39 -13.95 -1.67
CA ASP A 54 -3.63 -14.35 -0.27
C ASP A 54 -3.35 -13.19 0.70
N CYS A 55 -4.23 -12.20 0.69
CA CYS A 55 -4.15 -11.04 1.60
C CYS A 55 -4.26 -11.43 3.08
N ASP A 56 -5.02 -12.47 3.40
CA ASP A 56 -5.15 -13.00 4.77
C ASP A 56 -3.83 -13.59 5.23
N GLY A 57 -3.19 -14.40 4.40
CA GLY A 57 -1.90 -15.02 4.69
C GLY A 57 -0.77 -14.00 4.89
N TRP A 58 -0.74 -12.91 4.14
CA TRP A 58 0.26 -11.84 4.34
C TRP A 58 0.16 -11.25 5.75
N VAL A 59 -1.05 -10.88 6.18
CA VAL A 59 -1.26 -10.25 7.48
C VAL A 59 -1.12 -11.27 8.61
N LYS A 60 -1.56 -12.51 8.40
CA LYS A 60 -1.35 -13.61 9.33
C LYS A 60 0.14 -13.81 9.61
N THR A 61 0.95 -13.88 8.56
CA THR A 61 2.41 -14.02 8.67
C THR A 61 3.03 -12.87 9.48
N ALA A 62 2.60 -11.63 9.24
CA ALA A 62 3.05 -10.48 10.02
C ALA A 62 2.70 -10.63 11.51
N ALA A 63 1.45 -11.03 11.82
CA ALA A 63 0.98 -11.21 13.19
C ALA A 63 1.75 -12.32 13.93
N GLU A 64 1.91 -13.48 13.30
CA GLU A 64 2.61 -14.64 13.88
C GLU A 64 4.10 -14.36 14.15
N ASN A 65 4.70 -13.41 13.41
CA ASN A 65 6.08 -12.97 13.62
C ASN A 65 6.20 -11.72 14.51
N GLY A 66 5.15 -11.34 15.23
CA GLY A 66 5.19 -10.28 16.24
C GLY A 66 5.16 -8.87 15.70
N MET A 67 4.92 -8.68 14.39
CA MET A 67 4.75 -7.37 13.78
C MET A 67 3.47 -6.68 14.28
N LYS A 68 3.50 -5.37 14.38
CA LYS A 68 2.40 -4.58 14.94
C LYS A 68 1.63 -3.77 13.89
N TYR A 69 2.18 -3.68 12.69
CA TYR A 69 1.54 -3.00 11.57
C TYR A 69 2.00 -3.59 10.23
N VAL A 70 1.19 -3.39 9.22
CA VAL A 70 1.57 -3.55 7.82
C VAL A 70 1.31 -2.25 7.08
N ILE A 71 2.18 -1.93 6.12
CA ILE A 71 1.98 -0.84 5.16
C ILE A 71 1.88 -1.49 3.78
N ILE A 72 0.87 -1.11 2.99
CA ILE A 72 0.70 -1.61 1.63
C ILE A 72 0.67 -0.47 0.63
N THR A 73 1.28 -0.66 -0.55
CA THR A 73 1.24 0.29 -1.65
C THR A 73 -0.15 0.29 -2.30
N ALA A 74 -1.04 1.18 -1.85
CA ALA A 74 -2.35 1.34 -2.49
C ALA A 74 -2.21 1.89 -3.92
N LYS A 75 -1.36 2.91 -4.10
CA LYS A 75 -0.98 3.49 -5.39
C LYS A 75 0.51 3.82 -5.37
N HIS A 76 1.26 3.29 -6.32
CA HIS A 76 2.66 3.67 -6.56
C HIS A 76 2.76 4.79 -7.61
N HIS A 77 3.97 5.18 -8.03
CA HIS A 77 4.24 6.26 -8.96
C HIS A 77 3.63 6.06 -10.36
N ASP A 78 3.34 4.82 -10.75
CA ASP A 78 2.67 4.48 -12.01
C ASP A 78 1.21 4.93 -12.07
N GLY A 79 0.58 5.19 -10.93
CA GLY A 79 -0.81 5.61 -10.82
C GLY A 79 -1.83 4.46 -10.72
N PHE A 80 -1.39 3.20 -10.79
CA PHE A 80 -2.29 2.06 -10.69
C PHE A 80 -2.83 1.89 -9.26
N CYS A 81 -4.16 1.84 -9.14
CA CYS A 81 -4.85 1.72 -7.86
C CYS A 81 -5.25 0.28 -7.57
N ILE A 82 -4.73 -0.32 -6.49
CA ILE A 82 -5.08 -1.69 -6.09
C ILE A 82 -6.36 -1.79 -5.25
N TRP A 83 -7.21 -0.76 -5.30
CA TRP A 83 -8.55 -0.74 -4.69
C TRP A 83 -9.60 -0.28 -5.70
N ASN A 84 -10.85 -0.56 -5.40
CA ASN A 84 -11.96 -0.10 -6.22
C ASN A 84 -12.15 1.42 -6.06
N THR A 85 -11.96 2.16 -7.13
CA THR A 85 -12.13 3.62 -7.17
C THR A 85 -12.87 4.06 -8.42
N ASP A 86 -13.55 5.19 -8.34
CA ASP A 86 -14.22 5.86 -9.46
C ASP A 86 -13.43 7.08 -9.97
N THR A 87 -12.26 7.35 -9.38
CA THR A 87 -11.45 8.52 -9.74
C THR A 87 -10.53 8.27 -10.94
N THR A 88 -10.28 7.01 -11.28
CA THR A 88 -9.46 6.61 -12.44
C THR A 88 -9.89 5.25 -12.98
N GLU A 89 -9.74 5.06 -14.29
CA GLU A 89 -9.91 3.76 -14.94
C GLU A 89 -8.70 2.83 -14.75
N TYR A 90 -7.57 3.36 -14.26
CA TYR A 90 -6.34 2.62 -14.03
C TYR A 90 -6.32 1.99 -12.63
N CYS A 91 -7.22 1.04 -12.43
CA CYS A 91 -7.44 0.39 -11.14
C CYS A 91 -7.91 -1.06 -11.28
N VAL A 92 -7.87 -1.80 -10.18
CA VAL A 92 -8.18 -3.25 -10.14
C VAL A 92 -9.58 -3.61 -10.64
N LYS A 93 -10.59 -2.75 -10.45
CA LYS A 93 -11.96 -3.06 -10.93
C LYS A 93 -12.06 -3.22 -12.44
N ASN A 94 -11.07 -2.75 -13.18
CA ASN A 94 -11.00 -2.80 -14.65
C ASN A 94 -9.93 -3.80 -15.16
N THR A 95 -9.58 -4.79 -14.35
CA THR A 95 -8.58 -5.82 -14.66
C THR A 95 -9.19 -7.22 -14.65
N ALA A 96 -8.40 -8.24 -15.00
CA ALA A 96 -8.83 -9.63 -14.90
C ALA A 96 -9.11 -10.08 -13.46
N CYS A 97 -8.38 -9.53 -12.48
CA CYS A 97 -8.59 -9.77 -11.06
C CYS A 97 -9.15 -8.50 -10.39
N MET A 98 -10.47 -8.43 -10.29
CA MET A 98 -11.19 -7.25 -9.75
C MET A 98 -11.21 -7.19 -8.22
N THR A 99 -10.32 -7.91 -7.54
CA THR A 99 -10.26 -7.92 -6.08
C THR A 99 -9.77 -6.60 -5.54
N ASP A 100 -10.53 -5.99 -4.64
CA ASP A 100 -10.10 -4.83 -3.85
C ASP A 100 -9.10 -5.29 -2.79
N VAL A 101 -7.82 -5.16 -3.09
CA VAL A 101 -6.72 -5.64 -2.23
C VAL A 101 -6.70 -4.87 -0.90
N ILE A 102 -7.00 -3.57 -0.94
CA ILE A 102 -7.01 -2.74 0.27
C ILE A 102 -8.14 -3.18 1.21
N ALA A 103 -9.32 -3.48 0.67
CA ALA A 103 -10.43 -3.99 1.46
C ALA A 103 -10.09 -5.35 2.10
N GLU A 104 -9.47 -6.28 1.34
CA GLU A 104 -9.09 -7.59 1.86
C GLU A 104 -7.99 -7.50 2.93
N VAL A 105 -6.94 -6.71 2.70
CA VAL A 105 -5.89 -6.48 3.72
C VAL A 105 -6.47 -5.80 4.97
N SER A 106 -7.42 -4.87 4.81
CA SER A 106 -8.09 -4.21 5.94
C SER A 106 -8.89 -5.21 6.80
N LYS A 107 -9.61 -6.14 6.16
CA LYS A 107 -10.32 -7.23 6.87
C LYS A 107 -9.35 -8.10 7.65
N ALA A 108 -8.25 -8.51 7.01
CA ALA A 108 -7.21 -9.32 7.64
C ALA A 108 -6.55 -8.58 8.82
N CYS A 109 -6.25 -7.30 8.66
CA CYS A 109 -5.68 -6.48 9.74
C CYS A 109 -6.61 -6.42 10.97
N LYS A 110 -7.92 -6.26 10.76
CA LYS A 110 -8.91 -6.31 11.85
C LYS A 110 -8.95 -7.69 12.52
N LYS A 111 -8.91 -8.76 11.73
CA LYS A 111 -8.94 -10.16 12.22
C LYS A 111 -7.74 -10.47 13.12
N TYR A 112 -6.55 -10.02 12.76
CA TYR A 112 -5.31 -10.34 13.46
C TYR A 112 -4.82 -9.25 14.43
N GLY A 113 -5.55 -8.15 14.59
CA GLY A 113 -5.18 -7.06 15.49
C GLY A 113 -3.94 -6.28 15.03
N ILE A 114 -3.66 -6.24 13.72
CA ILE A 114 -2.56 -5.52 13.10
C ILE A 114 -3.04 -4.14 12.65
N SER A 115 -2.21 -3.11 12.85
CA SER A 115 -2.51 -1.77 12.31
C SER A 115 -2.23 -1.73 10.81
N LEU A 116 -3.16 -1.16 10.02
CA LEU A 116 -2.98 -0.92 8.59
C LEU A 116 -2.43 0.49 8.35
N GLY A 117 -1.36 0.57 7.57
CA GLY A 117 -0.86 1.79 6.96
C GLY A 117 -1.00 1.72 5.44
N ILE A 118 -1.21 2.87 4.82
CA ILE A 118 -1.36 3.01 3.37
C ILE A 118 -0.21 3.85 2.82
N TYR A 119 0.53 3.29 1.87
CA TYR A 119 1.42 4.07 1.03
C TYR A 119 0.64 4.56 -0.18
N TYR A 120 0.57 5.86 -0.35
CA TYR A 120 -0.08 6.51 -1.48
C TYR A 120 0.89 7.51 -2.12
N SER A 121 1.32 7.23 -3.33
CA SER A 121 2.18 8.16 -4.06
C SER A 121 1.40 9.38 -4.54
N LEU A 122 1.89 10.57 -4.22
CA LEU A 122 1.40 11.81 -4.82
C LEU A 122 1.88 11.96 -6.27
N TRP A 123 3.01 11.36 -6.60
CA TRP A 123 3.47 11.25 -7.97
C TRP A 123 2.59 10.26 -8.73
N ASP A 124 2.03 10.67 -9.86
CA ASP A 124 1.08 9.89 -10.67
C ASP A 124 1.41 10.02 -12.15
N ARG A 125 2.17 9.06 -12.67
CA ARG A 125 2.62 9.06 -14.06
C ARG A 125 1.50 8.76 -15.06
N ASN A 126 0.40 8.15 -14.63
CA ASN A 126 -0.77 7.92 -15.47
C ASN A 126 -1.61 9.18 -15.64
N SER A 127 -1.67 10.04 -14.62
CA SER A 127 -2.50 11.24 -14.63
C SER A 127 -1.97 12.31 -15.59
N ILE A 128 -2.84 12.78 -16.49
CA ILE A 128 -2.57 13.92 -17.37
C ILE A 128 -2.32 15.19 -16.53
N LEU A 129 -3.11 15.40 -15.49
CA LEU A 129 -3.01 16.57 -14.62
C LEU A 129 -1.64 16.66 -13.95
N TYR A 130 -1.05 15.54 -13.61
CA TYR A 130 0.31 15.52 -13.04
C TYR A 130 1.35 15.97 -14.07
N LYS A 131 1.25 15.48 -15.32
CA LYS A 131 2.21 15.82 -16.41
C LYS A 131 2.17 17.29 -16.80
N GLU A 132 1.03 17.94 -16.62
CA GLU A 132 0.84 19.35 -17.02
C GLU A 132 1.20 20.36 -15.91
N ASN A 133 1.23 19.94 -14.64
CA ASN A 133 1.32 20.87 -13.50
C ASN A 133 2.55 20.63 -12.59
N PHE A 134 3.45 19.71 -12.95
CA PHE A 134 4.65 19.41 -12.18
C PHE A 134 5.92 19.33 -13.03
#